data_4fe1b70826f52f71065861eac47620af
#
_entry.id   4fe1b70826f52f71065861eac47620af
#
_cell.length_a   1.000
_cell.length_b   1.000
_cell.length_c   1.000
_cell.angle_alpha   90.00
_cell.angle_beta   90.00
_cell.angle_gamma   90.00
#
_symmetry.space_group_name_H-M   'P 1'
#
loop_
_entity.id
_entity.type
_entity.pdbx_description
1 polymer ?
#
loop_
_entity_poly.entity_id
_entity_poly.type
_entity_poly.pdbx_seq_one_letter_code
_entity_poly.pdbx_strand_id
1 'polypeptide(L)'
;LGYPVIDVGTLLVPRGVGTMAAMFAVGRIGPRIDLRWQILLGMALTALAMHEMTQFSLDTSTWDITRTGIVQGLGLGFVFVPLSTVAFSTLAPHFRNEGAALFSLIRNIGASIGISAMVALLAQNTQAGHAALAEFIHPFSLALRQAVEVGAHDLSSAAGLQKLDAEVGRQAAMLAYLQDFRLMMWVALLGIPWIALLRKPASPLSAAGSPALAD
;
A
#
# COMPACT_ATOMS: atom_id res chain seq x y z
N LEU A 1 10.72 -13.37 -5.36
CA LEU A 1 11.61 -13.76 -4.25
C LEU A 1 11.50 -15.26 -3.89
N GLY A 2 10.53 -16.02 -4.45
CA GLY A 2 10.41 -17.47 -4.29
C GLY A 2 10.11 -17.97 -2.86
N TYR A 3 9.57 -17.12 -2.00
CA TYR A 3 9.18 -17.52 -0.64
C TYR A 3 8.03 -18.54 -0.66
N PRO A 4 8.09 -19.61 0.16
CA PRO A 4 6.95 -20.46 0.41
C PRO A 4 5.74 -19.68 0.92
N VAL A 5 4.52 -20.15 0.64
CA VAL A 5 3.27 -19.45 1.02
C VAL A 5 3.19 -19.18 2.53
N ILE A 6 3.72 -20.07 3.35
CA ILE A 6 3.77 -19.93 4.81
C ILE A 6 4.66 -18.75 5.21
N ASP A 7 5.82 -18.58 4.57
CA ASP A 7 6.74 -17.50 4.86
C ASP A 7 6.16 -16.15 4.43
N VAL A 8 5.44 -16.10 3.30
CA VAL A 8 4.70 -14.91 2.89
C VAL A 8 3.65 -14.52 3.95
N GLY A 9 2.94 -15.50 4.50
CA GLY A 9 2.00 -15.28 5.60
C GLY A 9 2.68 -14.65 6.82
N THR A 10 3.81 -15.20 7.25
CA THR A 10 4.57 -14.68 8.41
C THR A 10 5.13 -13.29 8.17
N LEU A 11 5.53 -12.95 6.94
CA LEU A 11 6.00 -11.61 6.56
C LEU A 11 4.89 -10.55 6.58
N LEU A 12 3.62 -10.95 6.45
CA LEU A 12 2.47 -10.05 6.52
C LEU A 12 1.97 -9.80 7.95
N VAL A 13 2.30 -10.68 8.91
CA VAL A 13 1.89 -10.52 10.32
C VAL A 13 2.32 -9.18 10.93
N PRO A 14 3.56 -8.69 10.75
CA PRO A 14 4.01 -7.41 11.30
C PRO A 14 3.17 -6.21 10.84
N ARG A 15 2.69 -6.24 9.59
CA ARG A 15 1.75 -5.22 9.07
C ARG A 15 0.44 -5.23 9.85
N GLY A 16 -0.11 -6.41 10.16
CA GLY A 16 -1.30 -6.56 10.99
C GLY A 16 -1.09 -6.01 12.40
N VAL A 17 0.05 -6.33 13.02
CA VAL A 17 0.43 -5.80 14.35
C VAL A 17 0.53 -4.28 14.32
N GLY A 18 1.15 -3.70 13.30
CA GLY A 18 1.22 -2.24 13.11
C GLY A 18 -0.17 -1.60 13.02
N THR A 19 -1.08 -2.22 12.26
CA THR A 19 -2.47 -1.73 12.13
C THR A 19 -3.21 -1.79 13.48
N MET A 20 -3.09 -2.90 14.22
CA MET A 20 -3.69 -3.04 15.55
C MET A 20 -3.15 -2.00 16.54
N ALA A 21 -1.83 -1.80 16.56
CA ALA A 21 -1.19 -0.79 17.41
C ALA A 21 -1.69 0.62 17.08
N ALA A 22 -1.83 0.96 15.80
CA ALA A 22 -2.36 2.25 15.38
C ALA A 22 -3.83 2.42 15.78
N MET A 23 -4.68 1.40 15.61
CA MET A 23 -6.08 1.44 16.01
C MET A 23 -6.22 1.66 17.52
N PHE A 24 -5.40 0.98 18.32
CA PHE A 24 -5.36 1.18 19.78
C PHE A 24 -4.90 2.60 20.15
N ALA A 25 -3.84 3.09 19.50
CA ALA A 25 -3.33 4.45 19.70
C ALA A 25 -4.38 5.50 19.34
N VAL A 26 -5.06 5.35 18.19
CA VAL A 26 -6.15 6.24 17.76
C VAL A 26 -7.29 6.23 18.76
N GLY A 27 -7.70 5.07 19.29
CA GLY A 27 -8.75 4.98 20.30
C GLY A 27 -8.41 5.74 21.58
N ARG A 28 -7.14 5.72 21.99
CA ARG A 28 -6.68 6.40 23.20
C ARG A 28 -6.39 7.89 23.01
N ILE A 29 -5.85 8.28 21.87
CA ILE A 29 -5.41 9.65 21.57
C ILE A 29 -6.52 10.44 20.86
N GLY A 30 -7.43 9.73 20.19
CA GLY A 30 -8.50 10.31 19.37
C GLY A 30 -9.28 11.44 20.02
N PRO A 31 -9.66 11.33 21.31
CA PRO A 31 -10.37 12.42 22.00
C PRO A 31 -9.55 13.70 22.20
N ARG A 32 -8.21 13.62 22.09
CA ARG A 32 -7.29 14.74 22.38
C ARG A 32 -6.72 15.42 21.13
N ILE A 33 -6.74 14.73 20.01
CA ILE A 33 -6.14 15.21 18.73
C ILE A 33 -7.22 15.27 17.66
N ASP A 34 -7.26 16.35 16.90
CA ASP A 34 -8.17 16.49 15.76
C ASP A 34 -7.99 15.31 14.79
N LEU A 35 -9.11 14.69 14.37
CA LEU A 35 -9.13 13.55 13.44
C LEU A 35 -8.35 13.82 12.14
N ARG A 36 -8.30 15.08 11.69
CA ARG A 36 -7.54 15.46 10.50
C ARG A 36 -6.05 15.18 10.62
N TRP A 37 -5.45 15.54 11.77
CA TRP A 37 -4.03 15.31 12.01
C TRP A 37 -3.70 13.83 12.08
N GLN A 38 -4.63 13.02 12.59
CA GLN A 38 -4.48 11.56 12.62
C GLN A 38 -4.49 10.99 11.19
N ILE A 39 -5.44 11.41 10.34
CA ILE A 39 -5.51 10.98 8.94
C ILE A 39 -4.26 11.45 8.18
N LEU A 40 -3.84 12.71 8.36
CA LEU A 40 -2.62 13.24 7.72
C LEU A 40 -1.38 12.45 8.12
N LEU A 41 -1.24 12.14 9.41
CA LEU A 41 -0.14 11.28 9.90
C LEU A 41 -0.20 9.89 9.26
N GLY A 42 -1.39 9.28 9.21
CA GLY A 42 -1.57 7.97 8.60
C GLY A 42 -1.23 7.96 7.11
N MET A 43 -1.63 8.99 6.37
CA MET A 43 -1.28 9.12 4.96
C MET A 43 0.21 9.38 4.75
N ALA A 44 0.84 10.21 5.58
CA ALA A 44 2.27 10.44 5.53
C ALA A 44 3.06 9.15 5.82
N LEU A 45 2.66 8.36 6.82
CA LEU A 45 3.25 7.05 7.10
C LEU A 45 3.06 6.06 5.95
N THR A 46 1.88 6.04 5.34
CA THR A 46 1.62 5.18 4.17
C THR A 46 2.49 5.60 2.99
N ALA A 47 2.59 6.91 2.69
CA ALA A 47 3.45 7.43 1.63
C ALA A 47 4.93 7.12 1.90
N LEU A 48 5.38 7.23 3.15
CA LEU A 48 6.74 6.88 3.56
C LEU A 48 7.01 5.38 3.34
N ALA A 49 6.10 4.51 3.76
CA ALA A 49 6.22 3.07 3.53
C ALA A 49 6.28 2.74 2.04
N MET A 50 5.43 3.38 1.21
CA MET A 50 5.48 3.21 -0.24
C MET A 50 6.81 3.71 -0.82
N HIS A 51 7.34 4.83 -0.32
CA HIS A 51 8.64 5.33 -0.72
C HIS A 51 9.76 4.33 -0.40
N GLU A 52 9.81 3.79 0.82
CA GLU A 52 10.79 2.75 1.18
C GLU A 52 10.67 1.52 0.27
N MET A 53 9.43 1.09 -0.07
CA MET A 53 9.20 -0.02 -1.01
C MET A 53 9.71 0.26 -2.43
N THR A 54 9.82 1.53 -2.86
CA THR A 54 10.42 1.85 -4.16
C THR A 54 11.93 1.58 -4.22
N GLN A 55 12.57 1.35 -3.09
CA GLN A 55 14.01 1.07 -3.00
C GLN A 55 14.29 -0.44 -2.83
N PHE A 56 13.28 -1.29 -2.87
CA PHE A 56 13.44 -2.73 -2.77
C PHE A 56 14.17 -3.30 -3.98
N SER A 57 14.91 -4.38 -3.74
CA SER A 57 15.58 -5.18 -4.76
C SER A 57 15.22 -6.66 -4.57
N LEU A 58 15.67 -7.51 -5.46
CA LEU A 58 15.51 -8.96 -5.31
C LEU A 58 16.25 -9.53 -4.09
N ASP A 59 17.25 -8.80 -3.58
CA ASP A 59 18.06 -9.16 -2.41
C ASP A 59 17.62 -8.43 -1.14
N THR A 60 16.43 -7.80 -1.15
CA THR A 60 15.90 -7.07 0.01
C THR A 60 15.74 -8.01 1.21
N SER A 61 16.25 -7.58 2.36
CA SER A 61 16.23 -8.38 3.57
C SER A 61 14.81 -8.53 4.13
N THR A 62 14.55 -9.66 4.80
CA THR A 62 13.30 -9.91 5.54
C THR A 62 13.01 -8.80 6.56
N TRP A 63 14.06 -8.22 7.15
CA TRP A 63 13.91 -7.13 8.12
C TRP A 63 13.37 -5.86 7.49
N ASP A 64 13.83 -5.48 6.30
CA ASP A 64 13.35 -4.30 5.58
C ASP A 64 11.88 -4.45 5.20
N ILE A 65 11.48 -5.63 4.73
CA ILE A 65 10.08 -5.95 4.42
C ILE A 65 9.22 -5.85 5.69
N THR A 66 9.69 -6.41 6.80
CA THR A 66 8.99 -6.40 8.09
C THR A 66 8.81 -4.96 8.61
N ARG A 67 9.89 -4.18 8.63
CA ARG A 67 9.89 -2.78 9.10
C ARG A 67 8.93 -1.93 8.28
N THR A 68 9.05 -2.00 6.98
CA THR A 68 8.19 -1.26 6.04
C THR A 68 6.73 -1.70 6.18
N GLY A 69 6.49 -3.00 6.38
CA GLY A 69 5.16 -3.54 6.66
C GLY A 69 4.54 -2.97 7.94
N ILE A 70 5.31 -2.84 9.02
CA ILE A 70 4.85 -2.21 10.27
C ILE A 70 4.48 -0.74 10.02
N VAL A 71 5.33 0.04 9.35
CA VAL A 71 5.08 1.45 9.05
C VAL A 71 3.82 1.60 8.20
N GLN A 72 3.64 0.75 7.19
CA GLN A 72 2.44 0.74 6.37
C GLN A 72 1.20 0.38 7.18
N GLY A 73 1.29 -0.61 8.06
CA GLY A 73 0.22 -1.01 8.96
C GLY A 73 -0.21 0.13 9.89
N LEU A 74 0.76 0.82 10.50
CA LEU A 74 0.51 2.02 11.31
C LEU A 74 -0.24 3.08 10.49
N GLY A 75 0.24 3.38 9.28
CA GLY A 75 -0.40 4.33 8.38
C GLY A 75 -1.86 3.98 8.11
N LEU A 76 -2.15 2.72 7.77
CA LEU A 76 -3.52 2.26 7.51
C LEU A 76 -4.44 2.40 8.74
N GLY A 77 -3.95 2.06 9.93
CA GLY A 77 -4.74 2.20 11.17
C GLY A 77 -5.07 3.66 11.49
N PHE A 78 -4.10 4.57 11.31
CA PHE A 78 -4.30 6.01 11.50
C PHE A 78 -5.19 6.66 10.44
N VAL A 79 -5.39 6.05 9.28
CA VAL A 79 -6.34 6.52 8.26
C VAL A 79 -7.73 5.93 8.51
N PHE A 80 -7.81 4.61 8.70
CA PHE A 80 -9.08 3.87 8.65
C PHE A 80 -10.04 4.25 9.78
N VAL A 81 -9.55 4.32 11.03
CA VAL A 81 -10.40 4.59 12.19
C VAL A 81 -10.92 6.03 12.19
N PRO A 82 -10.09 7.07 12.03
CA PRO A 82 -10.59 8.44 11.97
C PRO A 82 -11.49 8.69 10.76
N LEU A 83 -11.20 8.10 9.60
CA LEU A 83 -12.00 8.26 8.39
C LEU A 83 -13.42 7.70 8.59
N SER A 84 -13.54 6.51 9.17
CA SER A 84 -14.86 5.94 9.49
C SER A 84 -15.60 6.78 10.52
N THR A 85 -14.90 7.32 11.52
CA THR A 85 -15.48 8.22 12.52
C THR A 85 -16.04 9.49 11.89
N VAL A 86 -15.30 10.12 10.98
CA VAL A 86 -15.76 11.31 10.23
C VAL A 86 -16.96 10.97 9.36
N ALA A 87 -16.94 9.84 8.65
CA ALA A 87 -18.03 9.43 7.77
C ALA A 87 -19.37 9.25 8.52
N PHE A 88 -19.33 8.83 9.78
CA PHE A 88 -20.55 8.62 10.59
C PHE A 88 -20.88 9.75 11.55
N SER A 89 -20.02 10.76 11.68
CA SER A 89 -20.18 11.84 12.67
C SER A 89 -21.43 12.69 12.47
N THR A 90 -21.89 12.84 11.23
CA THR A 90 -23.05 13.67 10.87
C THR A 90 -24.34 12.87 10.72
N LEU A 91 -24.27 11.52 10.82
CA LEU A 91 -25.46 10.67 10.67
C LEU A 91 -26.26 10.57 11.97
N ALA A 92 -27.58 10.75 11.85
CA ALA A 92 -28.49 10.47 12.95
C ALA A 92 -28.42 8.98 13.36
N PRO A 93 -28.62 8.65 14.66
CA PRO A 93 -28.40 7.29 15.17
C PRO A 93 -29.18 6.19 14.42
N HIS A 94 -30.38 6.49 13.96
CA HIS A 94 -31.22 5.52 13.24
C HIS A 94 -30.74 5.21 11.80
N PHE A 95 -29.94 6.12 11.18
CA PHE A 95 -29.36 5.87 9.84
C PHE A 95 -27.95 5.27 9.89
N ARG A 96 -27.38 5.00 11.05
CA ARG A 96 -25.99 4.52 11.16
C ARG A 96 -25.77 3.17 10.49
N ASN A 97 -26.74 2.26 10.57
CA ASN A 97 -26.65 0.94 9.93
C ASN A 97 -26.67 1.06 8.41
N GLU A 98 -27.54 1.87 7.86
CA GLU A 98 -27.63 2.13 6.41
C GLU A 98 -26.37 2.85 5.93
N GLY A 99 -25.89 3.84 6.67
CA GLY A 99 -24.64 4.53 6.39
C GLY A 99 -23.43 3.60 6.41
N ALA A 100 -23.37 2.65 7.34
CA ALA A 100 -22.30 1.64 7.40
C ALA A 100 -22.33 0.71 6.19
N ALA A 101 -23.51 0.29 5.75
CA ALA A 101 -23.68 -0.53 4.56
C ALA A 101 -23.23 0.23 3.30
N LEU A 102 -23.65 1.48 3.13
CA LEU A 102 -23.26 2.33 2.00
C LEU A 102 -21.75 2.62 2.01
N PHE A 103 -21.17 2.94 3.16
CA PHE A 103 -19.74 3.14 3.30
C PHE A 103 -18.95 1.89 2.91
N SER A 104 -19.39 0.72 3.36
CA SER A 104 -18.76 -0.55 3.02
C SER A 104 -18.88 -0.86 1.52
N LEU A 105 -20.02 -0.57 0.90
CA LEU A 105 -20.25 -0.75 -0.53
C LEU A 105 -19.30 0.15 -1.35
N ILE A 106 -19.26 1.45 -1.07
CA ILE A 106 -18.39 2.41 -1.77
C ILE A 106 -16.92 2.02 -1.61
N ARG A 107 -16.51 1.64 -0.39
CA ARG A 107 -15.16 1.19 -0.12
C ARG A 107 -14.79 -0.06 -0.94
N ASN A 108 -15.68 -1.04 -1.01
CA ASN A 108 -15.43 -2.28 -1.75
C ASN A 108 -15.38 -2.04 -3.26
N ILE A 109 -16.26 -1.19 -3.81
CA ILE A 109 -16.20 -0.78 -5.22
C ILE A 109 -14.87 -0.05 -5.50
N GLY A 110 -14.51 0.92 -4.66
CA GLY A 110 -13.25 1.64 -4.81
C GLY A 110 -12.03 0.72 -4.72
N ALA A 111 -12.03 -0.24 -3.79
CA ALA A 111 -10.97 -1.24 -3.67
C ALA A 111 -10.88 -2.13 -4.91
N SER A 112 -12.01 -2.60 -5.44
CA SER A 112 -12.04 -3.44 -6.65
C SER A 112 -11.49 -2.70 -7.86
N ILE A 113 -11.91 -1.45 -8.07
CA ILE A 113 -11.40 -0.60 -9.16
C ILE A 113 -9.89 -0.36 -8.98
N GLY A 114 -9.45 -0.02 -7.76
CA GLY A 114 -8.05 0.21 -7.45
C GLY A 114 -7.18 -1.01 -7.69
N ILE A 115 -7.60 -2.18 -7.21
CA ILE A 115 -6.87 -3.45 -7.41
C ILE A 115 -6.80 -3.78 -8.91
N SER A 116 -7.92 -3.68 -9.64
CA SER A 116 -7.95 -3.97 -11.08
C SER A 116 -7.02 -3.06 -11.87
N ALA A 117 -7.01 -1.76 -11.56
CA ALA A 117 -6.11 -0.81 -12.20
C ALA A 117 -4.63 -1.13 -11.92
N MET A 118 -4.30 -1.44 -10.65
CA MET A 118 -2.92 -1.78 -10.26
C MET A 118 -2.45 -3.08 -10.90
N VAL A 119 -3.29 -4.12 -10.94
CA VAL A 119 -2.94 -5.40 -11.59
C VAL A 119 -2.74 -5.22 -13.09
N ALA A 120 -3.58 -4.40 -13.75
CA ALA A 120 -3.42 -4.11 -15.17
C ALA A 120 -2.13 -3.34 -15.46
N LEU A 121 -1.80 -2.33 -14.65
CA LEU A 121 -0.54 -1.59 -14.76
C LEU A 121 0.67 -2.48 -14.50
N LEU A 122 0.62 -3.32 -13.47
CA LEU A 122 1.67 -4.28 -13.17
C LEU A 122 1.95 -5.21 -14.37
N ALA A 123 0.89 -5.75 -14.98
CA ALA A 123 1.03 -6.62 -16.14
C ALA A 123 1.64 -5.88 -17.35
N GLN A 124 1.16 -4.67 -17.64
CA GLN A 124 1.69 -3.84 -18.74
C GLN A 124 3.15 -3.45 -18.49
N ASN A 125 3.48 -2.98 -17.29
CA ASN A 125 4.84 -2.58 -16.93
C ASN A 125 5.80 -3.76 -16.92
N THR A 126 5.34 -4.96 -16.50
CA THR A 126 6.15 -6.19 -16.56
C THR A 126 6.45 -6.57 -18.00
N GLN A 127 5.46 -6.53 -18.89
CA GLN A 127 5.66 -6.83 -20.33
C GLN A 127 6.59 -5.82 -20.98
N ALA A 128 6.38 -4.53 -20.73
CA ALA A 128 7.25 -3.48 -21.26
C ALA A 128 8.68 -3.59 -20.73
N GLY A 129 8.83 -3.86 -19.42
CA GLY A 129 10.12 -4.07 -18.78
C GLY A 129 10.83 -5.31 -19.32
N HIS A 130 10.12 -6.42 -19.54
CA HIS A 130 10.68 -7.62 -20.16
C HIS A 130 11.19 -7.35 -21.57
N ALA A 131 10.39 -6.68 -22.41
CA ALA A 131 10.79 -6.31 -23.76
C ALA A 131 12.03 -5.41 -23.77
N ALA A 132 12.06 -4.39 -22.92
CA ALA A 132 13.19 -3.48 -22.79
C ALA A 132 14.47 -4.20 -22.31
N LEU A 133 14.37 -5.10 -21.32
CA LEU A 133 15.52 -5.87 -20.83
C LEU A 133 16.01 -6.87 -21.90
N ALA A 134 15.11 -7.47 -22.66
CA ALA A 134 15.46 -8.41 -23.74
C ALA A 134 16.29 -7.74 -24.84
N GLU A 135 16.08 -6.47 -25.13
CA GLU A 135 16.90 -5.71 -26.10
C GLU A 135 18.39 -5.66 -25.72
N PHE A 136 18.71 -5.68 -24.43
CA PHE A 136 20.09 -5.68 -23.94
C PHE A 136 20.74 -7.08 -23.93
N ILE A 137 19.93 -8.15 -24.16
CA ILE A 137 20.40 -9.52 -24.20
C ILE A 137 20.70 -9.91 -25.66
N HIS A 138 21.86 -9.49 -26.13
CA HIS A 138 22.37 -9.88 -27.46
C HIS A 138 23.78 -10.46 -27.34
N PRO A 139 24.23 -11.27 -28.28
CA PRO A 139 25.52 -11.98 -28.22
C PRO A 139 26.75 -11.08 -28.04
N PHE A 140 26.60 -9.78 -28.33
CA PHE A 140 27.67 -8.79 -28.19
C PHE A 140 27.63 -8.03 -26.87
N SER A 141 26.62 -8.28 -25.98
CA SER A 141 26.57 -7.61 -24.71
C SER A 141 27.67 -8.14 -23.77
N LEU A 142 28.46 -7.22 -23.19
CA LEU A 142 29.54 -7.58 -22.26
C LEU A 142 29.03 -8.32 -21.03
N ALA A 143 27.89 -7.90 -20.50
CA ALA A 143 27.29 -8.52 -19.32
C ALA A 143 26.90 -9.99 -19.57
N LEU A 144 26.30 -10.28 -20.74
CA LEU A 144 25.94 -11.65 -21.09
C LEU A 144 27.18 -12.52 -21.32
N ARG A 145 28.20 -12.01 -22.01
CA ARG A 145 29.45 -12.71 -22.23
C ARG A 145 30.16 -13.07 -20.92
N GLN A 146 30.25 -12.12 -19.99
CA GLN A 146 30.81 -12.37 -18.66
C GLN A 146 30.01 -13.42 -17.88
N ALA A 147 28.68 -13.36 -17.93
CA ALA A 147 27.80 -14.34 -17.27
C ALA A 147 27.98 -15.75 -17.85
N VAL A 148 28.21 -15.87 -19.14
CA VAL A 148 28.50 -17.15 -19.83
C VAL A 148 29.90 -17.65 -19.47
N GLU A 149 30.92 -16.77 -19.45
CA GLU A 149 32.31 -17.13 -19.10
C GLU A 149 32.42 -17.65 -17.65
N VAL A 150 31.65 -17.08 -16.73
CA VAL A 150 31.58 -17.55 -15.32
C VAL A 150 30.73 -18.81 -15.17
N GLY A 151 30.11 -19.31 -16.26
CA GLY A 151 29.27 -20.50 -16.22
C GLY A 151 27.90 -20.32 -15.58
N ALA A 152 27.47 -19.08 -15.39
CA ALA A 152 26.18 -18.76 -14.81
C ALA A 152 25.00 -19.14 -15.73
N HIS A 153 25.20 -19.07 -17.06
CA HIS A 153 24.19 -19.41 -18.06
C HIS A 153 24.79 -20.20 -19.24
N ASP A 154 24.19 -21.35 -19.54
CA ASP A 154 24.50 -22.14 -20.72
C ASP A 154 23.51 -21.75 -21.84
N LEU A 155 23.96 -20.88 -22.74
CA LEU A 155 23.16 -20.42 -23.88
C LEU A 155 23.07 -21.45 -25.01
N SER A 156 23.79 -22.56 -24.94
CA SER A 156 23.78 -23.62 -25.95
C SER A 156 22.60 -24.57 -25.79
N SER A 157 21.98 -24.58 -24.61
CA SER A 157 20.84 -25.44 -24.28
C SER A 157 19.53 -24.69 -24.20
N ALA A 158 18.43 -25.34 -24.63
CA ALA A 158 17.07 -24.78 -24.45
C ALA A 158 16.75 -24.50 -22.99
N ALA A 159 17.25 -25.33 -22.07
CA ALA A 159 17.06 -25.15 -20.61
C ALA A 159 17.81 -23.91 -20.09
N GLY A 160 18.98 -23.60 -20.63
CA GLY A 160 19.74 -22.40 -20.27
C GLY A 160 19.06 -21.12 -20.74
N LEU A 161 18.53 -21.12 -21.96
CA LEU A 161 17.75 -20.00 -22.49
C LEU A 161 16.47 -19.76 -21.69
N GLN A 162 15.78 -20.83 -21.28
CA GLN A 162 14.58 -20.74 -20.45
C GLN A 162 14.88 -20.16 -19.05
N LYS A 163 16.03 -20.53 -18.45
CA LYS A 163 16.47 -19.94 -17.18
C LYS A 163 16.78 -18.45 -17.32
N LEU A 164 17.42 -18.05 -18.40
CA LEU A 164 17.72 -16.65 -18.70
C LEU A 164 16.43 -15.83 -18.87
N ASP A 165 15.47 -16.34 -19.66
CA ASP A 165 14.17 -15.70 -19.85
C ASP A 165 13.40 -15.56 -18.52
N ALA A 166 13.41 -16.59 -17.68
CA ALA A 166 12.81 -16.54 -16.35
C ALA A 166 13.48 -15.48 -15.43
N GLU A 167 14.80 -15.32 -15.53
CA GLU A 167 15.53 -14.29 -14.79
C GLU A 167 15.15 -12.88 -15.26
N VAL A 168 15.10 -12.67 -16.57
CA VAL A 168 14.64 -11.40 -17.17
C VAL A 168 13.22 -11.10 -16.74
N GLY A 169 12.32 -12.08 -16.78
CA GLY A 169 10.96 -11.93 -16.32
C GLY A 169 10.86 -11.54 -14.84
N ARG A 170 11.70 -12.13 -14.00
CA ARG A 170 11.77 -11.81 -12.57
C ARG A 170 12.26 -10.38 -12.31
N GLN A 171 13.28 -9.92 -13.05
CA GLN A 171 13.79 -8.56 -12.97
C GLN A 171 12.75 -7.55 -13.49
N ALA A 172 12.11 -7.84 -14.61
CA ALA A 172 11.06 -7.01 -15.19
C ALA A 172 9.87 -6.86 -14.23
N ALA A 173 9.43 -7.95 -13.60
CA ALA A 173 8.38 -7.91 -12.58
C ALA A 173 8.79 -7.07 -11.37
N MET A 174 10.04 -7.17 -10.91
CA MET A 174 10.52 -6.35 -9.80
C MET A 174 10.45 -4.87 -10.14
N LEU A 175 10.95 -4.46 -11.31
CA LEU A 175 10.88 -3.07 -11.77
C LEU A 175 9.41 -2.57 -11.87
N ALA A 176 8.51 -3.41 -12.35
CA ALA A 176 7.09 -3.09 -12.42
C ALA A 176 6.48 -2.87 -11.03
N TYR A 177 6.80 -3.70 -10.03
CA TYR A 177 6.37 -3.48 -8.64
C TYR A 177 6.89 -2.17 -8.05
N LEU A 178 8.15 -1.79 -8.34
CA LEU A 178 8.69 -0.52 -7.87
C LEU A 178 7.95 0.68 -8.47
N GLN A 179 7.56 0.59 -9.74
CA GLN A 179 6.75 1.62 -10.40
C GLN A 179 5.35 1.72 -9.77
N ASP A 180 4.73 0.59 -9.45
CA ASP A 180 3.43 0.55 -8.78
C ASP A 180 3.50 1.17 -7.37
N PHE A 181 4.52 0.86 -6.58
CA PHE A 181 4.73 1.49 -5.27
C PHE A 181 4.94 3.00 -5.39
N ARG A 182 5.66 3.44 -6.41
CA ARG A 182 5.85 4.86 -6.70
C ARG A 182 4.55 5.55 -7.05
N LEU A 183 3.71 4.92 -7.84
CA LEU A 183 2.38 5.44 -8.19
C LEU A 183 1.48 5.50 -6.94
N MET A 184 1.43 4.45 -6.12
CA MET A 184 0.67 4.45 -4.87
C MET A 184 1.15 5.54 -3.91
N MET A 185 2.46 5.79 -3.82
CA MET A 185 3.03 6.90 -3.04
C MET A 185 2.45 8.24 -3.52
N TRP A 186 2.46 8.50 -4.83
CA TRP A 186 1.92 9.74 -5.38
C TRP A 186 0.41 9.87 -5.14
N VAL A 187 -0.36 8.80 -5.28
CA VAL A 187 -1.79 8.78 -4.98
C VAL A 187 -2.03 9.12 -3.50
N ALA A 188 -1.24 8.55 -2.58
CA ALA A 188 -1.33 8.87 -1.16
C ALA A 188 -1.00 10.34 -0.89
N LEU A 189 0.07 10.88 -1.50
CA LEU A 189 0.46 12.29 -1.35
C LEU A 189 -0.60 13.25 -1.92
N LEU A 190 -1.19 12.92 -3.06
CA LEU A 190 -2.27 13.72 -3.67
C LEU A 190 -3.55 13.71 -2.83
N GLY A 191 -3.77 12.68 -2.02
CA GLY A 191 -4.88 12.62 -1.06
C GLY A 191 -4.73 13.59 0.12
N ILE A 192 -3.52 14.00 0.48
CA ILE A 192 -3.25 14.87 1.64
C ILE A 192 -3.98 16.22 1.55
N PRO A 193 -3.91 16.98 0.43
CA PRO A 193 -4.63 18.25 0.29
C PRO A 193 -6.15 18.12 0.45
N TRP A 194 -6.74 17.04 -0.04
CA TRP A 194 -8.18 16.79 0.09
C TRP A 194 -8.61 16.63 1.54
N ILE A 195 -7.77 16.05 2.38
CA ILE A 195 -8.04 15.90 3.82
C ILE A 195 -7.93 17.25 4.53
N ALA A 196 -7.02 18.11 4.13
CA ALA A 196 -6.91 19.45 4.70
C ALA A 196 -8.18 20.30 4.46
N LEU A 197 -8.91 20.01 3.38
CA LEU A 197 -10.20 20.66 3.05
C LEU A 197 -11.39 20.11 3.84
N LEU A 198 -11.27 18.97 4.53
CA LEU A 198 -12.35 18.43 5.37
C LEU A 198 -12.70 19.42 6.48
N ARG A 199 -13.98 19.73 6.66
CA ARG A 199 -14.46 20.57 7.78
C ARG A 199 -14.33 19.82 9.09
N LYS A 200 -14.00 20.54 10.18
CA LYS A 200 -14.04 19.98 11.54
C LYS A 200 -15.43 19.38 11.79
N PRO A 201 -15.53 18.11 12.22
CA PRO A 201 -16.80 17.60 12.74
C PRO A 201 -17.19 18.47 13.95
N ALA A 202 -18.44 18.93 14.00
CA ALA A 202 -18.96 19.64 15.17
C ALA A 202 -18.83 18.73 16.39
N SER A 203 -18.20 19.22 17.44
CA SER A 203 -18.06 18.47 18.71
C SER A 203 -19.45 18.11 19.22
N PRO A 204 -19.73 16.86 19.60
CA PRO A 204 -21.03 16.43 20.11
C PRO A 204 -21.42 17.07 21.47
N LEU A 205 -20.55 17.84 22.07
CA LEU A 205 -20.77 18.53 23.35
C LEU A 205 -21.69 19.77 23.28
N SER A 206 -22.05 20.24 22.05
CA SER A 206 -22.95 21.40 21.91
C SER A 206 -24.43 21.06 21.88
N ALA A 207 -24.79 19.77 21.82
CA ALA A 207 -26.21 19.37 21.76
C ALA A 207 -26.84 19.04 23.14
N ALA A 208 -26.04 19.06 24.22
CA ALA A 208 -26.51 18.75 25.56
C ALA A 208 -26.92 19.97 26.42
N GLY A 209 -26.95 21.15 25.80
CA GLY A 209 -27.22 22.41 26.49
C GLY A 209 -28.54 23.10 26.10
N SER A 210 -29.63 22.34 25.93
CA SER A 210 -30.95 22.96 25.92
C SER A 210 -31.58 22.72 27.30
N PRO A 211 -31.77 23.76 28.15
CA PRO A 211 -32.51 23.57 29.38
C PRO A 211 -33.97 23.26 29.02
N ALA A 212 -34.44 22.11 29.47
CA ALA A 212 -35.88 21.86 29.54
C ALA A 212 -36.51 23.00 30.36
N LEU A 213 -37.23 23.87 29.69
CA LEU A 213 -38.15 24.77 30.38
C LEU A 213 -39.21 23.89 31.04
N ALA A 214 -39.14 23.86 32.36
CA ALA A 214 -40.25 23.42 33.19
C ALA A 214 -41.39 24.43 33.05
N ASP A 215 -42.53 23.97 32.67
CA ASP A 215 -43.87 24.49 33.05
C ASP A 215 -44.82 23.31 33.26
#